data_a2d2257e80de15ed1ef6e4fced8c6aa5
#
_entry.id   a2d2257e80de15ed1ef6e4fced8c6aa5
#
_cell.length_a   1.000
_cell.length_b   1.000
_cell.length_c   1.000
_cell.angle_alpha   90.00
_cell.angle_beta   90.00
_cell.angle_gamma   90.00
#
_symmetry.space_group_name_H-M   'P 1'
#
loop_
_entity.id
_entity.type
_entity.pdbx_description
1 polymer ?
#
loop_
_entity_poly.entity_id
_entity_poly.type
_entity_poly.pdbx_seq_one_letter_code
_entity_poly.pdbx_strand_id
1 'polypeptide(L)'
;AFAEGSGYPETWKDQPYSTGYGQTQIWKTSMAMTNTARATSLKYESNEWARIWREKLIEHKYDIEQSLLFGSQYSANDVNYTEGAVDFISTYGNSFTWSVDKSQDDFLNDMSNYLDPRYNNGGATVFFVRTDVYNWLHKLDGYFANNLEKSANYRYDFASAGKSKTLGVDITKISTVYGDMNVA
;
A
#
# COMPACT_ATOMS: atom_id res chain seq x y z
N ALA A 1 24.65 36.15 13.86
CA ALA A 1 25.31 37.11 14.78
C ALA A 1 25.14 38.51 14.22
N PHE A 2 24.81 39.48 15.07
CA PHE A 2 24.58 40.87 14.69
C PHE A 2 25.66 41.73 15.35
N ALA A 3 26.00 42.83 14.69
CA ALA A 3 26.95 43.78 15.25
C ALA A 3 26.32 44.59 16.39
N GLU A 4 27.16 45.01 17.35
CA GLU A 4 26.73 45.90 18.45
C GLU A 4 26.17 47.22 17.88
N GLY A 5 24.95 47.61 18.27
CA GLY A 5 24.27 48.76 17.72
C GLY A 5 23.55 48.52 16.38
N SER A 6 23.51 47.30 15.87
CA SER A 6 22.70 46.99 14.71
C SER A 6 21.19 47.05 15.03
N GLY A 7 20.40 47.48 14.09
CA GLY A 7 18.95 47.52 14.23
C GLY A 7 18.30 46.13 14.32
N TYR A 8 16.96 46.08 14.32
CA TYR A 8 16.25 44.79 14.36
C TYR A 8 16.46 44.03 13.06
N PRO A 9 16.59 42.66 13.15
CA PRO A 9 16.64 41.84 11.95
C PRO A 9 15.31 41.94 11.15
N GLU A 10 15.36 41.57 9.89
CA GLU A 10 14.16 41.42 9.11
C GLU A 10 13.19 40.47 9.78
N THR A 11 11.92 40.85 9.85
CA THR A 11 10.89 40.03 10.44
C THR A 11 10.62 38.81 9.56
N TRP A 12 10.43 37.67 10.18
CA TRP A 12 9.96 36.49 9.50
C TRP A 12 8.58 36.76 8.87
N LYS A 13 8.45 36.47 7.58
CA LYS A 13 7.15 36.49 6.90
C LYS A 13 6.53 35.12 7.01
N ASP A 14 5.29 35.08 7.48
CA ASP A 14 4.52 33.84 7.50
C ASP A 14 4.33 33.31 6.07
N GLN A 15 4.39 32.00 5.91
CA GLN A 15 4.12 31.37 4.62
C GLN A 15 2.61 31.13 4.49
N PRO A 16 1.99 31.58 3.39
CA PRO A 16 0.58 31.32 3.17
C PRO A 16 0.33 29.82 3.00
N TYR A 17 -0.77 29.35 3.57
CA TYR A 17 -1.20 27.97 3.37
C TYR A 17 -1.56 27.72 1.91
N SER A 18 -1.12 26.59 1.37
CA SER A 18 -1.67 26.06 0.12
C SER A 18 -2.80 25.09 0.45
N THR A 19 -3.86 25.15 -0.33
CA THR A 19 -5.02 24.26 -0.20
C THR A 19 -5.09 23.32 -1.39
N GLY A 20 -5.40 22.07 -1.12
CA GLY A 20 -5.72 21.07 -2.14
C GLY A 20 -7.14 20.55 -1.93
N TYR A 21 -7.73 19.95 -2.95
CA TYR A 21 -9.04 19.33 -2.86
C TYR A 21 -9.02 17.97 -3.54
N GLY A 22 -9.80 17.04 -2.99
CA GLY A 22 -10.07 15.74 -3.60
C GLY A 22 -11.53 15.65 -4.03
N GLN A 23 -11.81 14.82 -5.02
CA GLN A 23 -13.17 14.52 -5.46
C GLN A 23 -13.69 13.28 -4.71
N THR A 24 -14.98 13.31 -4.35
CA THR A 24 -15.65 12.15 -3.77
C THR A 24 -16.43 11.42 -4.84
N GLN A 25 -16.35 10.11 -4.87
CA GLN A 25 -17.04 9.26 -5.83
C GLN A 25 -18.25 8.57 -5.21
N ILE A 26 -19.29 8.34 -5.98
CA ILE A 26 -20.48 7.61 -5.57
C ILE A 26 -20.51 6.27 -6.28
N TRP A 27 -20.41 5.19 -5.53
CA TRP A 27 -20.54 3.81 -6.06
C TRP A 27 -21.96 3.32 -5.88
N LYS A 28 -22.51 2.71 -6.92
CA LYS A 28 -23.86 2.13 -6.90
C LYS A 28 -23.84 0.76 -7.56
N THR A 29 -24.31 -0.25 -6.87
CA THR A 29 -24.50 -1.59 -7.40
C THR A 29 -25.96 -1.96 -7.29
N SER A 30 -26.56 -2.42 -8.35
CA SER A 30 -27.96 -2.86 -8.39
C SER A 30 -28.04 -4.34 -8.71
N MET A 31 -29.11 -4.97 -8.26
CA MET A 31 -29.40 -6.37 -8.46
C MET A 31 -30.88 -6.53 -8.78
N ALA A 32 -31.21 -7.34 -9.75
CA ALA A 32 -32.58 -7.68 -10.09
C ALA A 32 -32.73 -9.19 -10.24
N MET A 33 -33.85 -9.71 -9.79
CA MET A 33 -34.22 -11.12 -9.94
C MET A 33 -35.70 -11.23 -10.24
N THR A 34 -36.09 -12.13 -11.11
CA THR A 34 -37.52 -12.40 -11.39
C THR A 34 -38.16 -13.11 -10.18
N ASN A 35 -39.46 -12.89 -10.02
CA ASN A 35 -40.22 -13.56 -8.94
C ASN A 35 -40.19 -15.08 -9.09
N THR A 36 -40.22 -15.59 -10.31
CA THR A 36 -40.12 -17.03 -10.58
C THR A 36 -38.77 -17.58 -10.11
N ALA A 37 -37.66 -16.93 -10.42
CA ALA A 37 -36.34 -17.35 -9.98
C ALA A 37 -36.22 -17.30 -8.45
N ARG A 38 -36.80 -16.26 -7.81
CA ARG A 38 -36.83 -16.13 -6.35
C ARG A 38 -37.64 -17.21 -5.65
N ALA A 39 -38.74 -17.65 -6.29
CA ALA A 39 -39.62 -18.70 -5.75
C ALA A 39 -39.08 -20.12 -5.98
N THR A 40 -38.14 -20.29 -6.90
CA THR A 40 -37.55 -21.59 -7.23
C THR A 40 -36.52 -22.00 -6.21
N SER A 41 -36.71 -23.14 -5.56
CA SER A 41 -35.71 -23.74 -4.70
C SER A 41 -34.73 -24.57 -5.52
N LEU A 42 -33.46 -24.22 -5.51
CA LEU A 42 -32.41 -24.96 -6.21
C LEU A 42 -31.93 -26.13 -5.35
N LYS A 43 -31.45 -27.19 -5.98
CA LYS A 43 -30.97 -28.38 -5.30
C LYS A 43 -29.74 -28.10 -4.38
N TYR A 44 -28.92 -27.14 -4.80
CA TYR A 44 -27.66 -26.82 -4.13
C TYR A 44 -27.69 -25.54 -3.30
N GLU A 45 -28.71 -24.70 -3.48
CA GLU A 45 -28.87 -23.44 -2.78
C GLU A 45 -30.35 -23.17 -2.48
N SER A 46 -30.68 -23.09 -1.23
CA SER A 46 -32.09 -22.91 -0.80
C SER A 46 -32.57 -21.46 -0.97
N ASN A 47 -31.64 -20.50 -1.03
CA ASN A 47 -31.97 -19.07 -1.14
C ASN A 47 -31.02 -18.38 -2.13
N GLU A 48 -31.37 -18.42 -3.39
CA GLU A 48 -30.63 -17.81 -4.49
C GLU A 48 -30.49 -16.29 -4.34
N TRP A 49 -31.52 -15.62 -3.79
CA TRP A 49 -31.46 -14.19 -3.55
C TRP A 49 -30.35 -13.82 -2.56
N ALA A 50 -30.22 -14.52 -1.44
CA ALA A 50 -29.19 -14.27 -0.46
C ALA A 50 -27.78 -14.53 -0.99
N ARG A 51 -27.62 -15.54 -1.87
CA ARG A 51 -26.34 -15.84 -2.53
C ARG A 51 -25.92 -14.70 -3.45
N ILE A 52 -26.79 -14.30 -4.37
CA ILE A 52 -26.49 -13.23 -5.32
C ILE A 52 -26.26 -11.91 -4.59
N TRP A 53 -27.03 -11.61 -3.54
CA TRP A 53 -26.82 -10.41 -2.75
C TRP A 53 -25.42 -10.37 -2.13
N ARG A 54 -24.96 -11.49 -1.60
CA ARG A 54 -23.61 -11.62 -1.01
C ARG A 54 -22.52 -11.43 -2.08
N GLU A 55 -22.69 -12.05 -3.24
CA GLU A 55 -21.74 -11.90 -4.35
C GLU A 55 -21.67 -10.45 -4.83
N LYS A 56 -22.81 -9.80 -5.00
CA LYS A 56 -22.87 -8.39 -5.39
C LYS A 56 -22.30 -7.44 -4.35
N LEU A 57 -22.42 -7.77 -3.08
CA LEU A 57 -21.77 -7.01 -2.01
C LEU A 57 -20.24 -7.13 -2.08
N ILE A 58 -19.73 -8.30 -2.39
CA ILE A 58 -18.29 -8.51 -2.56
C ILE A 58 -17.80 -7.73 -3.78
N GLU A 59 -18.49 -7.84 -4.92
CA GLU A 59 -18.19 -7.08 -6.12
C GLU A 59 -18.14 -5.56 -5.85
N HIS A 60 -19.14 -5.04 -5.15
CA HIS A 60 -19.19 -3.63 -4.75
C HIS A 60 -17.99 -3.20 -3.90
N LYS A 61 -17.54 -4.05 -2.98
CA LYS A 61 -16.33 -3.78 -2.19
C LYS A 61 -15.07 -3.77 -3.04
N TYR A 62 -14.95 -4.67 -4.00
CA TYR A 62 -13.84 -4.66 -4.95
C TYR A 62 -13.80 -3.40 -5.80
N ASP A 63 -14.95 -2.91 -6.28
CA ASP A 63 -15.04 -1.66 -7.03
C ASP A 63 -14.52 -0.47 -6.21
N ILE A 64 -14.88 -0.42 -4.92
CA ILE A 64 -14.40 0.61 -3.99
C ILE A 64 -12.89 0.50 -3.79
N GLU A 65 -12.38 -0.69 -3.50
CA GLU A 65 -10.95 -0.93 -3.29
C GLU A 65 -10.12 -0.60 -4.54
N GLN A 66 -10.58 -1.01 -5.71
CA GLN A 66 -9.93 -0.69 -6.98
C GLN A 66 -9.87 0.82 -7.21
N SER A 67 -10.95 1.53 -6.94
CA SER A 67 -11.00 2.99 -7.10
C SER A 67 -10.10 3.71 -6.09
N LEU A 68 -10.04 3.23 -4.84
CA LEU A 68 -9.19 3.83 -3.81
C LEU A 68 -7.69 3.58 -4.05
N LEU A 69 -7.34 2.46 -4.69
CA LEU A 69 -5.94 2.15 -4.98
C LEU A 69 -5.48 2.74 -6.32
N PHE A 70 -6.28 2.58 -7.38
CA PHE A 70 -5.86 2.85 -8.76
C PHE A 70 -6.71 3.90 -9.48
N GLY A 71 -7.64 4.56 -8.79
CA GLY A 71 -8.45 5.62 -9.38
C GLY A 71 -7.62 6.83 -9.76
N SER A 72 -8.06 7.58 -10.77
CA SER A 72 -7.51 8.88 -11.12
C SER A 72 -8.56 9.95 -10.92
N GLN A 73 -8.16 11.08 -10.34
CA GLN A 73 -9.08 12.17 -10.08
C GLN A 73 -9.60 12.76 -11.39
N TYR A 74 -10.92 12.76 -11.53
CA TYR A 74 -11.58 13.34 -12.70
C TYR A 74 -12.97 13.83 -12.33
N SER A 75 -13.38 14.94 -12.94
CA SER A 75 -14.73 15.50 -12.78
C SER A 75 -15.26 15.99 -14.12
N ALA A 76 -16.35 15.42 -14.59
CA ALA A 76 -17.08 15.89 -15.77
C ALA A 76 -18.53 15.45 -15.72
N ASN A 77 -19.43 16.27 -16.25
CA ASN A 77 -20.86 15.98 -16.38
C ASN A 77 -21.52 15.50 -15.07
N ASP A 78 -21.22 16.17 -13.97
CA ASP A 78 -21.69 15.84 -12.60
C ASP A 78 -21.27 14.46 -12.08
N VAL A 79 -20.30 13.81 -12.75
CA VAL A 79 -19.69 12.57 -12.29
C VAL A 79 -18.30 12.87 -11.79
N ASN A 80 -18.03 12.49 -10.55
CA ASN A 80 -16.75 12.66 -9.90
C ASN A 80 -16.11 11.30 -9.66
N TYR A 81 -14.81 11.23 -9.94
CA TYR A 81 -13.96 10.09 -9.65
C TYR A 81 -12.94 10.46 -8.59
N THR A 82 -12.78 9.60 -7.59
CA THR A 82 -11.82 9.81 -6.51
C THR A 82 -10.39 9.54 -6.98
N GLU A 83 -9.44 10.28 -6.41
CA GLU A 83 -8.03 10.01 -6.59
C GLU A 83 -7.62 8.77 -5.81
N GLY A 84 -6.96 7.83 -6.47
CA GLY A 84 -6.43 6.62 -5.86
C GLY A 84 -5.06 6.85 -5.24
N ALA A 85 -4.67 5.96 -4.34
CA ALA A 85 -3.39 6.03 -3.64
C ALA A 85 -2.18 6.05 -4.60
N VAL A 86 -2.22 5.27 -5.68
CA VAL A 86 -1.13 5.20 -6.67
C VAL A 86 -1.01 6.50 -7.45
N ASP A 87 -2.13 7.10 -7.87
CA ASP A 87 -2.15 8.36 -8.59
C ASP A 87 -1.62 9.51 -7.70
N PHE A 88 -2.08 9.56 -6.46
CA PHE A 88 -1.60 10.50 -5.46
C PHE A 88 -0.09 10.38 -5.21
N ILE A 89 0.43 9.16 -5.03
CA ILE A 89 1.86 8.90 -4.83
C ILE A 89 2.65 9.28 -6.09
N SER A 90 2.14 9.00 -7.28
CA SER A 90 2.78 9.36 -8.54
C SER A 90 2.90 10.88 -8.72
N THR A 91 1.92 11.62 -8.23
CA THR A 91 1.86 13.09 -8.38
C THR A 91 2.65 13.82 -7.31
N TYR A 92 2.54 13.40 -6.06
CA TYR A 92 3.09 14.12 -4.90
C TYR A 92 4.21 13.38 -4.17
N GLY A 93 4.39 12.09 -4.45
CA GLY A 93 5.39 11.25 -3.82
C GLY A 93 6.70 11.19 -4.59
N ASN A 94 7.65 10.46 -4.03
CA ASN A 94 8.93 10.16 -4.68
C ASN A 94 8.79 8.84 -5.45
N SER A 95 9.12 8.84 -6.73
CA SER A 95 9.12 7.64 -7.56
C SER A 95 10.52 7.33 -8.09
N PHE A 96 10.91 6.05 -8.00
CA PHE A 96 12.17 5.56 -8.53
C PHE A 96 11.93 4.36 -9.43
N THR A 97 12.75 4.22 -10.45
CA THR A 97 12.64 3.08 -11.35
C THR A 97 13.28 1.84 -10.72
N TRP A 98 12.51 0.75 -10.68
CA TRP A 98 13.02 -0.55 -10.29
C TRP A 98 13.63 -1.27 -11.51
N SER A 99 14.87 -1.77 -11.39
CA SER A 99 15.47 -2.68 -12.35
C SER A 99 15.71 -4.06 -11.73
N VAL A 100 15.70 -5.10 -12.56
CA VAL A 100 15.91 -6.49 -12.11
C VAL A 100 17.32 -6.69 -11.56
N ASP A 101 18.28 -5.91 -12.05
CA ASP A 101 19.70 -5.97 -11.67
C ASP A 101 20.03 -5.06 -10.48
N LYS A 102 19.02 -4.57 -9.78
CA LYS A 102 19.25 -3.68 -8.63
C LYS A 102 19.98 -4.43 -7.52
N SER A 103 21.11 -3.84 -7.11
CA SER A 103 21.88 -4.41 -6.00
C SER A 103 21.23 -4.10 -4.65
N GLN A 104 21.70 -4.79 -3.61
CA GLN A 104 21.31 -4.56 -2.25
C GLN A 104 21.65 -3.14 -1.78
N ASP A 105 22.83 -2.64 -2.18
CA ASP A 105 23.30 -1.30 -1.83
C ASP A 105 22.46 -0.21 -2.50
N ASP A 106 22.05 -0.43 -3.77
CA ASP A 106 21.15 0.50 -4.47
C ASP A 106 19.79 0.58 -3.81
N PHE A 107 19.28 -0.56 -3.35
CA PHE A 107 18.03 -0.60 -2.61
C PHE A 107 18.12 0.16 -1.29
N LEU A 108 19.22 0.00 -0.56
CA LEU A 108 19.48 0.76 0.68
C LEU A 108 19.57 2.25 0.43
N ASN A 109 20.27 2.65 -0.62
CA ASN A 109 20.40 4.06 -0.99
C ASN A 109 19.05 4.67 -1.35
N ASP A 110 18.21 3.97 -2.11
CA ASP A 110 16.87 4.43 -2.43
C ASP A 110 16.02 4.52 -1.17
N MET A 111 16.05 3.50 -0.31
CA MET A 111 15.35 3.51 0.96
C MET A 111 15.77 4.69 1.85
N SER A 112 17.06 5.03 1.85
CA SER A 112 17.55 6.19 2.61
C SER A 112 16.94 7.49 2.11
N ASN A 113 16.78 7.65 0.79
CA ASN A 113 16.16 8.82 0.20
C ASN A 113 14.67 8.96 0.56
N TYR A 114 13.96 7.83 0.71
CA TYR A 114 12.55 7.83 1.12
C TYR A 114 12.34 8.07 2.61
N LEU A 115 13.19 7.47 3.42
CA LEU A 115 12.96 7.33 4.85
C LEU A 115 13.79 8.28 5.71
N ASP A 116 14.72 9.03 5.11
CA ASP A 116 15.52 10.01 5.86
C ASP A 116 14.60 11.06 6.49
N PRO A 117 14.60 11.19 7.82
CA PRO A 117 13.78 12.17 8.54
C PRO A 117 14.00 13.61 8.11
N ARG A 118 15.14 13.92 7.47
CA ARG A 118 15.44 15.25 6.93
C ARG A 118 14.55 15.62 5.74
N TYR A 119 14.07 14.61 5.01
CA TYR A 119 13.26 14.78 3.80
C TYR A 119 11.84 14.28 3.97
N ASN A 120 11.60 13.40 4.94
CA ASN A 120 10.30 12.80 5.19
C ASN A 120 9.94 12.83 6.67
N ASN A 121 8.90 13.59 7.00
CA ASN A 121 8.48 13.81 8.39
C ASN A 121 7.69 12.64 9.02
N GLY A 122 7.27 11.67 8.24
CA GLY A 122 6.30 10.67 8.70
C GLY A 122 6.84 9.26 8.94
N GLY A 123 7.98 8.91 8.37
CA GLY A 123 8.44 7.52 8.31
C GLY A 123 7.47 6.62 7.50
N ALA A 124 7.96 5.50 7.02
CA ALA A 124 7.12 4.49 6.37
C ALA A 124 6.83 3.36 7.36
N THR A 125 5.58 2.94 7.47
CA THR A 125 5.15 1.86 8.36
C THR A 125 4.70 0.60 7.61
N VAL A 126 4.34 0.76 6.35
CA VAL A 126 3.85 -0.33 5.49
C VAL A 126 4.59 -0.31 4.16
N PHE A 127 4.99 -1.47 3.72
CA PHE A 127 5.68 -1.70 2.45
C PHE A 127 4.87 -2.67 1.59
N PHE A 128 4.12 -2.13 0.61
CA PHE A 128 3.39 -2.93 -0.36
C PHE A 128 4.33 -3.41 -1.43
N VAL A 129 4.42 -4.72 -1.61
CA VAL A 129 5.33 -5.33 -2.56
C VAL A 129 4.62 -6.21 -3.57
N ARG A 130 5.09 -6.14 -4.82
CA ARG A 130 4.73 -7.11 -5.83
C ARG A 130 5.51 -8.41 -5.62
N THR A 131 4.97 -9.53 -6.07
CA THR A 131 5.57 -10.85 -5.95
C THR A 131 7.03 -10.93 -6.43
N ASP A 132 7.37 -10.21 -7.49
CA ASP A 132 8.74 -10.19 -8.03
C ASP A 132 9.72 -9.55 -7.04
N VAL A 133 9.30 -8.44 -6.41
CA VAL A 133 10.10 -7.73 -5.39
C VAL A 133 10.19 -8.57 -4.12
N TYR A 134 9.09 -9.23 -3.74
CA TYR A 134 9.06 -10.14 -2.61
C TYR A 134 10.05 -11.31 -2.80
N ASN A 135 10.04 -11.94 -3.98
CA ASN A 135 11.00 -13.00 -4.32
C ASN A 135 12.44 -12.48 -4.35
N TRP A 136 12.65 -11.23 -4.75
CA TRP A 136 13.97 -10.62 -4.70
C TRP A 136 14.44 -10.39 -3.27
N LEU A 137 13.56 -9.96 -2.35
CA LEU A 137 13.85 -9.82 -0.93
C LEU A 137 14.32 -11.15 -0.29
N HIS A 138 13.76 -12.27 -0.72
CA HIS A 138 14.20 -13.60 -0.27
C HIS A 138 15.63 -13.96 -0.68
N LYS A 139 16.13 -13.36 -1.75
CA LYS A 139 17.48 -13.61 -2.27
C LYS A 139 18.53 -12.69 -1.68
N LEU A 140 18.14 -11.75 -0.83
CA LEU A 140 19.06 -10.84 -0.18
C LEU A 140 19.97 -11.59 0.79
N ASP A 141 21.27 -11.29 0.68
CA ASP A 141 22.33 -11.85 1.51
C ASP A 141 22.88 -10.81 2.49
N GLY A 142 23.66 -11.26 3.47
CA GLY A 142 24.43 -10.40 4.34
C GLY A 142 23.60 -9.65 5.37
N TYR A 143 23.83 -8.34 5.48
CA TYR A 143 23.23 -7.48 6.50
C TYR A 143 21.70 -7.46 6.46
N PHE A 144 21.11 -7.46 5.28
CA PHE A 144 19.67 -7.47 5.10
C PHE A 144 19.02 -8.77 5.59
N ALA A 145 19.63 -9.91 5.31
CA ALA A 145 19.11 -11.21 5.73
C ALA A 145 18.96 -11.32 7.25
N ASN A 146 19.81 -10.61 8.01
CA ASN A 146 19.75 -10.56 9.46
C ASN A 146 18.66 -9.62 9.99
N ASN A 147 18.27 -8.60 9.23
CA ASN A 147 17.28 -7.61 9.60
C ASN A 147 15.86 -7.93 9.13
N LEU A 148 15.67 -9.05 8.44
CA LEU A 148 14.35 -9.53 8.04
C LEU A 148 13.74 -10.36 9.17
N GLU A 149 12.58 -9.94 9.62
CA GLU A 149 11.78 -10.74 10.56
C GLU A 149 11.03 -11.83 9.81
N LYS A 150 11.31 -13.06 10.18
CA LYS A 150 10.75 -14.26 9.57
C LYS A 150 9.53 -14.73 10.34
N SER A 151 8.54 -15.23 9.64
CA SER A 151 7.33 -15.78 10.26
C SER A 151 7.68 -16.85 11.32
N ALA A 152 6.96 -16.85 12.43
CA ALA A 152 7.11 -17.85 13.48
C ALA A 152 6.85 -19.28 13.00
N ASN A 153 5.99 -19.44 12.00
CA ASN A 153 5.68 -20.74 11.40
C ASN A 153 6.90 -21.39 10.73
N TYR A 154 7.76 -20.58 10.13
CA TYR A 154 8.99 -21.08 9.53
C TYR A 154 9.93 -21.74 10.53
N ARG A 155 10.05 -21.20 11.73
CA ARG A 155 10.89 -21.80 12.79
C ARG A 155 10.35 -23.12 13.27
N TYR A 156 9.04 -23.24 13.35
CA TYR A 156 8.36 -24.45 13.79
C TYR A 156 8.53 -25.58 12.77
N ASP A 157 8.31 -25.28 11.49
CA ASP A 157 8.45 -26.26 10.42
C ASP A 157 9.88 -26.76 10.26
N PHE A 158 10.87 -25.90 10.46
CA PHE A 158 12.28 -26.28 10.39
C PHE A 158 12.72 -27.14 11.57
N ALA A 159 12.15 -26.90 12.75
CA ALA A 159 12.48 -27.64 13.97
C ALA A 159 11.77 -29.02 14.06
N SER A 160 10.56 -29.10 13.52
CA SER A 160 9.72 -30.30 13.65
C SER A 160 9.79 -31.25 12.48
N ALA A 161 10.14 -30.77 11.31
CA ALA A 161 10.07 -31.53 10.08
C ALA A 161 11.45 -31.86 9.53
N GLY A 162 12.09 -32.87 10.05
CA GLY A 162 13.30 -33.43 9.43
C GLY A 162 13.11 -33.97 8.00
N LYS A 163 12.00 -33.65 7.30
CA LYS A 163 11.67 -34.18 5.97
C LYS A 163 10.95 -33.24 4.98
N SER A 164 10.49 -32.05 5.37
CA SER A 164 9.90 -31.14 4.39
C SER A 164 10.79 -29.92 4.15
N LYS A 165 11.26 -29.78 2.92
CA LYS A 165 11.95 -28.56 2.50
C LYS A 165 10.89 -27.50 2.29
N THR A 166 10.80 -26.54 3.20
CA THR A 166 9.97 -25.34 2.99
C THR A 166 10.65 -24.44 1.96
N LEU A 167 9.99 -24.21 0.84
CA LEU A 167 10.53 -23.46 -0.28
C LEU A 167 10.19 -21.97 -0.10
N GLY A 168 10.75 -21.32 0.89
CA GLY A 168 10.57 -19.89 1.11
C GLY A 168 10.42 -19.55 2.59
N VAL A 169 10.59 -18.27 2.89
CA VAL A 169 10.44 -17.68 4.22
C VAL A 169 9.46 -16.52 4.09
N ASP A 170 8.41 -16.51 4.89
CA ASP A 170 7.52 -15.37 4.94
C ASP A 170 8.24 -14.19 5.60
N ILE A 171 8.37 -13.10 4.85
CA ILE A 171 8.93 -11.85 5.34
C ILE A 171 7.76 -10.98 5.77
N THR A 172 7.67 -10.73 7.06
CA THR A 172 6.56 -9.93 7.64
C THR A 172 6.98 -8.51 7.97
N LYS A 173 8.30 -8.28 8.16
CA LYS A 173 8.82 -7.00 8.60
C LYS A 173 10.25 -6.78 8.09
N ILE A 174 10.53 -5.55 7.71
CA ILE A 174 11.86 -5.07 7.36
C ILE A 174 12.26 -4.01 8.38
N SER A 175 13.36 -4.23 9.08
CA SER A 175 13.95 -3.26 10.02
C SER A 175 15.09 -2.52 9.34
N THR A 176 15.01 -1.21 9.35
CA THR A 176 16.05 -0.31 8.81
C THR A 176 16.50 0.68 9.86
N VAL A 177 17.61 1.38 9.60
CA VAL A 177 18.08 2.48 10.46
C VAL A 177 17.03 3.59 10.62
N TYR A 178 16.11 3.71 9.67
CA TYR A 178 15.07 4.73 9.61
C TYR A 178 13.71 4.28 10.20
N GLY A 179 13.62 3.05 10.65
CA GLY A 179 12.41 2.48 11.24
C GLY A 179 12.05 1.11 10.69
N ASP A 180 10.97 0.60 11.21
CA ASP A 180 10.44 -0.71 10.92
C ASP A 180 9.24 -0.61 9.97
N MET A 181 9.23 -1.42 8.92
CA MET A 181 8.14 -1.48 7.94
C MET A 181 7.54 -2.87 7.89
N ASN A 182 6.23 -2.95 7.94
CA ASN A 182 5.50 -4.19 7.72
C ASN A 182 5.35 -4.44 6.21
N VAL A 183 5.66 -5.66 5.77
CA VAL A 183 5.51 -6.07 4.37
C VAL A 183 4.10 -6.61 4.16
N ALA A 184 3.41 -6.09 3.13
CA ALA A 184 2.04 -6.47 2.76
C ALA A 184 1.90 -6.71 1.25
#